data_f81da0e6c36340e683b3fc0a7c67064b
#
_entry.id   f81da0e6c36340e683b3fc0a7c67064b
#
_cell.length_a   1.000
_cell.length_b   1.000
_cell.length_c   1.000
_cell.angle_alpha   90.00
_cell.angle_beta   90.00
_cell.angle_gamma   90.00
#
_symmetry.space_group_name_H-M   'P 1'
#
loop_
_entity.id
_entity.type
_entity.pdbx_description
1 polymer ?
#
loop_
_entity_poly.entity_id
_entity_poly.type
_entity_poly.pdbx_seq_one_letter_code
_entity_poly.pdbx_strand_id
1 'polypeptide(L)'
;MTGFAGPVDITFNRGAVTDPQAFARDAGAASWIFLCGDEFAAMDGGLSYAEVQASVPESMNIVSDPPRVMDMALARRHMAALDQLPRPTLITCRAGPRSSAAAYLYAGLKAGASAEEVLARAEADDAPFVASDELKAWVTQGLTELA
;
A
#
# COMPACT_ATOMS: atom_id res chain seq x y z
N MET A 1 -23.74 14.89 3.31
CA MET A 1 -22.46 14.68 2.63
C MET A 1 -21.69 13.56 3.30
N THR A 2 -21.22 12.66 2.52
CA THR A 2 -20.40 11.58 3.04
C THR A 2 -18.95 11.87 2.67
N GLY A 3 -18.09 11.99 3.66
CA GLY A 3 -16.67 12.09 3.43
C GLY A 3 -16.10 10.76 2.97
N PHE A 4 -14.97 10.83 2.31
CA PHE A 4 -14.18 9.64 2.00
C PHE A 4 -13.65 9.03 3.31
N ALA A 5 -13.89 7.75 3.54
CA ALA A 5 -13.58 7.10 4.82
C ALA A 5 -12.17 6.51 4.89
N GLY A 6 -11.44 6.47 3.79
CA GLY A 6 -10.13 5.82 3.73
C GLY A 6 -10.20 4.34 3.39
N PRO A 7 -9.06 3.63 3.44
CA PRO A 7 -9.01 2.20 3.12
C PRO A 7 -9.85 1.37 4.10
N VAL A 8 -10.53 0.34 3.56
CA VAL A 8 -11.34 -0.61 4.33
C VAL A 8 -10.82 -2.01 4.06
N ASP A 9 -10.52 -2.75 5.12
CA ASP A 9 -9.96 -4.11 5.07
C ASP A 9 -8.63 -4.21 4.32
N ILE A 10 -7.93 -3.08 4.22
CA ILE A 10 -6.59 -2.97 3.66
C ILE A 10 -5.73 -2.26 4.69
N THR A 11 -4.66 -2.89 5.12
CA THR A 11 -3.76 -2.35 6.13
C THR A 11 -2.38 -2.15 5.51
N PHE A 12 -1.83 -0.96 5.67
CA PHE A 12 -0.44 -0.65 5.27
C PHE A 12 0.43 -0.49 6.50
N ASN A 13 1.76 -0.56 6.32
CA ASN A 13 2.67 -0.41 7.43
C ASN A 13 2.96 1.07 7.73
N ARG A 14 3.19 1.34 9.01
CA ARG A 14 3.63 2.65 9.51
C ARG A 14 4.96 2.44 10.20
N GLY A 15 6.03 2.43 9.43
CA GLY A 15 7.35 2.01 9.87
C GLY A 15 7.66 0.58 9.44
N ALA A 16 8.84 0.10 9.80
CA ALA A 16 9.28 -1.23 9.44
C ALA A 16 8.42 -2.32 10.09
N VAL A 17 8.16 -3.39 9.33
CA VAL A 17 7.52 -4.59 9.87
C VAL A 17 8.61 -5.46 10.48
N THR A 18 8.64 -5.56 11.80
CA THR A 18 9.68 -6.30 12.52
C THR A 18 9.31 -7.75 12.82
N ASP A 19 8.02 -8.06 12.89
CA ASP A 19 7.50 -9.40 13.09
C ASP A 19 6.38 -9.66 12.07
N PRO A 20 6.70 -10.23 10.90
CA PRO A 20 5.71 -10.41 9.84
C PRO A 20 4.55 -11.31 10.24
N GLN A 21 4.80 -12.36 11.01
CA GLN A 21 3.72 -13.26 11.43
C GLN A 21 2.75 -12.57 12.39
N ALA A 22 3.26 -11.80 13.34
CA ALA A 22 2.41 -11.04 14.25
C ALA A 22 1.63 -9.96 13.52
N PHE A 23 2.27 -9.28 12.57
CA PHE A 23 1.62 -8.25 11.77
C PHE A 23 0.43 -8.81 10.98
N ALA A 24 0.63 -9.96 10.33
CA ALA A 24 -0.43 -10.64 9.59
C ALA A 24 -1.55 -11.14 10.50
N ARG A 25 -1.19 -11.74 11.64
CA ARG A 25 -2.15 -12.28 12.61
C ARG A 25 -3.01 -11.16 13.20
N ASP A 26 -2.40 -10.05 13.58
CA ASP A 26 -3.11 -8.93 14.21
C ASP A 26 -4.11 -8.27 13.27
N ALA A 27 -3.81 -8.28 11.96
CA ALA A 27 -4.71 -7.77 10.94
C ALA A 27 -5.75 -8.81 10.48
N GLY A 28 -5.62 -10.07 10.90
CA GLY A 28 -6.44 -11.16 10.39
C GLY A 28 -6.27 -11.35 8.91
N ALA A 29 -5.05 -11.13 8.38
CA ALA A 29 -4.82 -11.03 6.95
C ALA A 29 -5.02 -12.34 6.20
N ALA A 30 -5.76 -12.29 5.10
CA ALA A 30 -5.88 -13.38 4.15
C ALA A 30 -4.86 -13.27 3.02
N SER A 31 -4.33 -12.06 2.79
CA SER A 31 -3.37 -11.81 1.72
C SER A 31 -2.42 -10.66 2.04
N TRP A 32 -1.31 -10.60 1.28
CA TRP A 32 -0.27 -9.59 1.50
C TRP A 32 0.38 -9.23 0.17
N ILE A 33 0.34 -7.94 -0.18
CA ILE A 33 1.06 -7.39 -1.33
C ILE A 33 2.34 -6.75 -0.80
N PHE A 34 3.48 -7.31 -1.19
CA PHE A 34 4.80 -6.87 -0.74
C PHE A 34 5.47 -6.05 -1.84
N LEU A 35 5.83 -4.80 -1.54
CA LEU A 35 6.32 -3.85 -2.54
C LEU A 35 7.84 -3.72 -2.57
N CYS A 36 8.58 -4.59 -1.88
CA CYS A 36 10.03 -4.48 -1.80
C CYS A 36 10.73 -5.57 -2.62
N GLY A 37 11.91 -5.23 -3.12
CA GLY A 37 12.78 -6.19 -3.78
C GLY A 37 13.79 -6.82 -2.82
N ASP A 38 14.67 -7.65 -3.35
CA ASP A 38 15.66 -8.39 -2.58
C ASP A 38 16.65 -7.48 -1.86
N GLU A 39 16.85 -6.27 -2.35
CA GLU A 39 17.75 -5.30 -1.72
C GLU A 39 17.31 -5.00 -0.29
N PHE A 40 16.00 -4.88 -0.07
CA PHE A 40 15.48 -4.61 1.27
C PHE A 40 15.70 -5.80 2.22
N ALA A 41 15.61 -7.01 1.73
CA ALA A 41 15.85 -8.20 2.55
C ALA A 41 17.29 -8.26 3.09
N ALA A 42 18.23 -7.67 2.36
CA ALA A 42 19.63 -7.63 2.73
C ALA A 42 19.99 -6.48 3.68
N MET A 43 19.05 -5.57 3.96
CA MET A 43 19.27 -4.41 4.83
C MET A 43 18.96 -4.74 6.29
N ASP A 44 19.57 -4.00 7.22
CA ASP A 44 19.23 -4.10 8.63
C ASP A 44 17.75 -3.73 8.83
N GLY A 45 17.02 -4.58 9.55
CA GLY A 45 15.59 -4.38 9.74
C GLY A 45 14.76 -4.69 8.51
N GLY A 46 15.35 -5.31 7.48
CA GLY A 46 14.68 -5.67 6.25
C GLY A 46 13.74 -6.85 6.39
N LEU A 47 13.01 -7.11 5.32
CA LEU A 47 12.01 -8.17 5.24
C LEU A 47 12.09 -8.82 3.86
N SER A 48 12.04 -10.14 3.80
CA SER A 48 12.05 -10.87 2.54
C SER A 48 10.64 -11.28 2.11
N TYR A 49 10.46 -11.48 0.81
CA TYR A 49 9.18 -12.00 0.31
C TYR A 49 8.89 -13.41 0.82
N ALA A 50 9.93 -14.23 1.05
CA ALA A 50 9.74 -15.56 1.63
C ALA A 50 9.09 -15.48 3.02
N GLU A 51 9.48 -14.51 3.83
CA GLU A 51 8.87 -14.29 5.14
C GLU A 51 7.40 -13.86 5.02
N VAL A 52 7.08 -13.03 4.02
CA VAL A 52 5.72 -12.63 3.71
C VAL A 52 4.88 -13.85 3.32
N GLN A 53 5.40 -14.67 2.41
CA GLN A 53 4.71 -15.88 1.95
C GLN A 53 4.44 -16.86 3.10
N ALA A 54 5.33 -16.93 4.07
CA ALA A 54 5.16 -17.81 5.22
C ALA A 54 4.11 -17.30 6.22
N SER A 55 3.68 -16.04 6.09
CA SER A 55 2.80 -15.38 7.06
C SER A 55 1.33 -15.35 6.64
N VAL A 56 1.02 -15.57 5.36
CA VAL A 56 -0.35 -15.47 4.82
C VAL A 56 -0.61 -16.57 3.79
N PRO A 57 -1.89 -16.93 3.56
CA PRO A 57 -2.24 -17.93 2.54
C PRO A 57 -1.96 -17.49 1.11
N GLU A 58 -2.15 -16.22 0.80
CA GLU A 58 -1.98 -15.68 -0.55
C GLU A 58 -1.17 -14.40 -0.52
N SER A 59 -0.28 -14.23 -1.49
CA SER A 59 0.58 -13.05 -1.54
C SER A 59 1.00 -12.72 -2.97
N MET A 60 1.42 -11.48 -3.18
CA MET A 60 2.03 -11.02 -4.43
C MET A 60 3.22 -10.13 -4.10
N ASN A 61 4.27 -10.22 -4.90
CA ASN A 61 5.43 -9.34 -4.80
C ASN A 61 5.46 -8.43 -6.03
N ILE A 62 5.21 -7.14 -5.81
CA ILE A 62 5.27 -6.12 -6.86
C ILE A 62 6.36 -5.15 -6.46
N VAL A 63 7.56 -5.36 -6.99
CA VAL A 63 8.75 -4.60 -6.58
C VAL A 63 8.60 -3.15 -7.00
N SER A 64 8.49 -2.26 -6.02
CA SER A 64 8.16 -0.85 -6.21
C SER A 64 9.00 0.08 -5.35
N ASP A 65 9.94 -0.47 -4.55
CA ASP A 65 10.75 0.31 -3.63
C ASP A 65 11.95 0.94 -4.35
N PRO A 66 12.60 1.96 -3.74
CA PRO A 66 13.76 2.57 -4.36
C PRO A 66 14.81 1.54 -4.79
N PRO A 67 15.46 1.71 -5.92
CA PRO A 67 15.45 2.89 -6.79
C PRO A 67 14.33 2.93 -7.83
N ARG A 68 13.32 2.07 -7.75
CA ARG A 68 12.22 2.07 -8.71
C ARG A 68 11.39 3.35 -8.57
N VAL A 69 10.88 3.83 -9.70
CA VAL A 69 10.02 5.02 -9.75
C VAL A 69 8.56 4.59 -9.70
N MET A 70 7.77 5.24 -8.86
CA MET A 70 6.33 5.02 -8.81
C MET A 70 5.68 5.70 -10.00
N ASP A 71 5.32 4.91 -11.01
CA ASP A 71 4.67 5.38 -12.23
C ASP A 71 3.25 4.82 -12.34
N MET A 72 2.57 5.13 -13.45
CA MET A 72 1.19 4.67 -13.64
C MET A 72 1.12 3.19 -14.00
N ALA A 73 2.16 2.61 -14.57
CA ALA A 73 2.22 1.17 -14.80
C ALA A 73 2.23 0.42 -13.45
N LEU A 74 3.01 0.90 -12.48
CA LEU A 74 2.98 0.35 -11.12
C LEU A 74 1.63 0.58 -10.45
N ALA A 75 1.03 1.76 -10.62
CA ALA A 75 -0.30 2.03 -10.07
C ALA A 75 -1.33 1.00 -10.57
N ARG A 76 -1.33 0.70 -11.86
CA ARG A 76 -2.23 -0.31 -12.43
C ARG A 76 -1.99 -1.69 -11.85
N ARG A 77 -0.74 -2.06 -11.66
CA ARG A 77 -0.39 -3.37 -11.07
C ARG A 77 -0.84 -3.46 -9.62
N HIS A 78 -0.63 -2.41 -8.83
CA HIS A 78 -1.12 -2.36 -7.45
C HIS A 78 -2.64 -2.49 -7.37
N MET A 79 -3.35 -1.75 -8.24
CA MET A 79 -4.82 -1.78 -8.24
C MET A 79 -5.35 -3.16 -8.65
N ALA A 80 -4.74 -3.78 -9.66
CA ALA A 80 -5.13 -5.12 -10.09
C ALA A 80 -4.91 -6.16 -8.99
N ALA A 81 -3.79 -6.07 -8.27
CA ALA A 81 -3.51 -6.98 -7.16
C ALA A 81 -4.53 -6.81 -6.03
N LEU A 82 -4.86 -5.56 -5.69
CA LEU A 82 -5.85 -5.28 -4.66
C LEU A 82 -7.25 -5.75 -5.06
N ASP A 83 -7.57 -5.77 -6.36
CA ASP A 83 -8.82 -6.33 -6.85
C ASP A 83 -8.86 -7.86 -6.76
N GLN A 84 -7.72 -8.53 -6.90
CA GLN A 84 -7.66 -10.00 -6.99
C GLN A 84 -7.58 -10.70 -5.65
N LEU A 85 -6.90 -10.10 -4.67
CA LEU A 85 -6.55 -10.79 -3.44
C LEU A 85 -7.67 -10.76 -2.41
N PRO A 86 -7.82 -11.84 -1.60
CA PRO A 86 -8.88 -11.91 -0.61
C PRO A 86 -8.62 -10.96 0.57
N ARG A 87 -9.70 -10.43 1.11
CA ARG A 87 -9.69 -9.52 2.28
C ARG A 87 -9.66 -10.30 3.59
N PRO A 88 -9.07 -9.77 4.66
CA PRO A 88 -8.29 -8.54 4.72
C PRO A 88 -6.95 -8.66 4.01
N THR A 89 -6.48 -7.57 3.42
CA THR A 89 -5.24 -7.53 2.65
C THR A 89 -4.22 -6.60 3.31
N LEU A 90 -2.99 -7.07 3.42
CA LEU A 90 -1.87 -6.21 3.79
C LEU A 90 -1.19 -5.70 2.53
N ILE A 91 -0.75 -4.45 2.55
CA ILE A 91 0.13 -3.92 1.53
C ILE A 91 1.25 -3.16 2.23
N THR A 92 2.50 -3.57 2.02
CA THR A 92 3.64 -2.98 2.73
C THR A 92 4.78 -2.63 1.80
N CYS A 93 5.51 -1.57 2.18
CA CYS A 93 6.79 -1.20 1.59
C CYS A 93 7.82 -1.15 2.71
N ARG A 94 8.97 -0.47 2.51
CA ARG A 94 10.00 -0.47 3.55
C ARG A 94 9.52 0.15 4.86
N ALA A 95 8.85 1.32 4.79
CA ALA A 95 8.46 2.06 5.99
C ALA A 95 7.05 2.67 5.93
N GLY A 96 6.30 2.47 4.86
CA GLY A 96 4.92 2.88 4.75
C GLY A 96 4.54 3.90 3.69
N PRO A 97 5.45 4.77 3.18
CA PRO A 97 5.02 5.80 2.24
C PRO A 97 4.39 5.26 0.96
N ARG A 98 5.06 4.33 0.27
CA ARG A 98 4.55 3.80 -1.00
C ARG A 98 3.33 2.91 -0.81
N SER A 99 3.31 2.09 0.23
CA SER A 99 2.18 1.21 0.52
C SER A 99 0.94 2.00 0.92
N SER A 100 1.09 3.05 1.74
CA SER A 100 -0.03 3.89 2.12
C SER A 100 -0.57 4.66 0.91
N ALA A 101 0.29 5.14 0.01
CA ALA A 101 -0.15 5.79 -1.22
C ALA A 101 -1.02 4.85 -2.06
N ALA A 102 -0.59 3.62 -2.25
CA ALA A 102 -1.36 2.62 -3.00
C ALA A 102 -2.70 2.32 -2.34
N ALA A 103 -2.73 2.18 -1.02
CA ALA A 103 -3.96 1.90 -0.29
C ALA A 103 -4.98 3.03 -0.43
N TYR A 104 -4.54 4.28 -0.29
CA TYR A 104 -5.44 5.43 -0.43
C TYR A 104 -5.90 5.64 -1.87
N LEU A 105 -5.02 5.41 -2.86
CA LEU A 105 -5.41 5.46 -4.26
C LEU A 105 -6.53 4.45 -4.55
N TYR A 106 -6.34 3.22 -4.12
CA TYR A 106 -7.33 2.17 -4.34
C TYR A 106 -8.67 2.51 -3.70
N ALA A 107 -8.64 2.91 -2.43
CA ALA A 107 -9.85 3.26 -1.70
C ALA A 107 -10.58 4.45 -2.35
N GLY A 108 -9.83 5.44 -2.80
CA GLY A 108 -10.38 6.60 -3.49
C GLY A 108 -11.05 6.24 -4.81
N LEU A 109 -10.41 5.37 -5.60
CA LEU A 109 -10.98 4.89 -6.86
C LEU A 109 -12.29 4.13 -6.62
N LYS A 110 -12.32 3.26 -5.63
CA LYS A 110 -13.53 2.48 -5.31
C LYS A 110 -14.67 3.35 -4.79
N ALA A 111 -14.35 4.42 -4.07
CA ALA A 111 -15.35 5.33 -3.53
C ALA A 111 -15.79 6.41 -4.53
N GLY A 112 -15.11 6.54 -5.67
CA GLY A 112 -15.35 7.64 -6.60
C GLY A 112 -14.97 8.99 -6.02
N ALA A 113 -13.99 9.03 -5.10
CA ALA A 113 -13.58 10.24 -4.41
C ALA A 113 -12.67 11.10 -5.26
N SER A 114 -12.69 12.41 -5.05
CA SER A 114 -11.77 13.33 -5.71
C SER A 114 -10.38 13.26 -5.07
N ALA A 115 -9.37 13.74 -5.79
CA ALA A 115 -8.01 13.85 -5.24
C ALA A 115 -8.00 14.70 -3.96
N GLU A 116 -8.76 15.79 -3.95
CA GLU A 116 -8.86 16.67 -2.79
C GLU A 116 -9.41 15.93 -1.57
N GLU A 117 -10.47 15.14 -1.73
CA GLU A 117 -11.04 14.33 -0.66
C GLU A 117 -10.08 13.27 -0.14
N VAL A 118 -9.40 12.57 -1.07
CA VAL A 118 -8.47 11.50 -0.70
C VAL A 118 -7.28 12.06 0.07
N LEU A 119 -6.69 13.15 -0.42
CA LEU A 119 -5.53 13.76 0.26
C LEU A 119 -5.92 14.37 1.60
N ALA A 120 -7.09 14.97 1.71
CA ALA A 120 -7.58 15.52 2.98
C ALA A 120 -7.76 14.40 4.02
N ARG A 121 -8.32 13.26 3.61
CA ARG A 121 -8.49 12.12 4.52
C ARG A 121 -7.14 11.52 4.92
N ALA A 122 -6.22 11.40 3.97
CA ALA A 122 -4.89 10.88 4.23
C ALA A 122 -4.14 11.77 5.23
N GLU A 123 -4.26 13.08 5.09
CA GLU A 123 -3.64 14.03 6.03
C GLU A 123 -4.27 13.95 7.41
N ALA A 124 -5.60 13.82 7.49
CA ALA A 124 -6.29 13.65 8.76
C ALA A 124 -5.88 12.35 9.46
N ASP A 125 -5.59 11.31 8.70
CA ASP A 125 -5.16 10.01 9.22
C ASP A 125 -3.65 9.93 9.46
N ASP A 126 -2.92 10.99 9.14
CA ASP A 126 -1.45 11.04 9.20
C ASP A 126 -0.81 9.87 8.42
N ALA A 127 -1.30 9.63 7.22
CA ALA A 127 -0.79 8.55 6.37
C ALA A 127 0.66 8.86 5.96
N PRO A 128 1.54 7.86 5.97
CA PRO A 128 2.97 8.11 5.70
C PRO A 128 3.28 8.82 4.38
N PHE A 129 2.47 8.60 3.33
CA PHE A 129 2.78 9.18 2.02
C PHE A 129 2.55 10.70 1.94
N VAL A 130 1.80 11.29 2.88
CA VAL A 130 1.51 12.73 2.80
C VAL A 130 2.75 13.60 3.03
N ALA A 131 3.81 13.03 3.56
CA ALA A 131 5.10 13.71 3.70
C ALA A 131 5.86 13.79 2.37
N SER A 132 5.40 13.12 1.31
CA SER A 132 6.05 13.07 0.01
C SER A 132 5.20 13.75 -1.05
N ASP A 133 5.70 14.87 -1.60
CA ASP A 133 5.02 15.55 -2.70
C ASP A 133 4.92 14.66 -3.94
N GLU A 134 5.95 13.85 -4.19
CA GLU A 134 5.97 12.90 -5.30
C GLU A 134 4.84 11.87 -5.19
N LEU A 135 4.65 11.31 -4.00
CA LEU A 135 3.59 10.32 -3.79
C LEU A 135 2.20 10.94 -3.77
N LYS A 136 2.05 12.15 -3.27
CA LYS A 136 0.78 12.88 -3.38
C LYS A 136 0.42 13.13 -4.85
N ALA A 137 1.40 13.50 -5.67
CA ALA A 137 1.20 13.67 -7.11
C ALA A 137 0.83 12.35 -7.78
N TRP A 138 1.47 11.24 -7.39
CA TRP A 138 1.16 9.91 -7.92
C TRP A 138 -0.28 9.50 -7.61
N VAL A 139 -0.74 9.73 -6.39
CA VAL A 139 -2.13 9.45 -6.00
C VAL A 139 -3.11 10.30 -6.82
N THR A 140 -2.82 11.60 -6.93
CA THR A 140 -3.65 12.53 -7.71
C THR A 140 -3.76 12.10 -9.17
N GLN A 141 -2.62 11.76 -9.78
CA GLN A 141 -2.58 11.29 -11.17
C GLN A 141 -3.37 9.99 -11.33
N GLY A 142 -3.19 9.05 -10.42
CA GLY A 142 -3.91 7.78 -10.44
C GLY A 142 -5.42 7.95 -10.36
N LEU A 143 -5.88 8.82 -9.48
CA LEU A 143 -7.32 9.11 -9.35
C LEU A 143 -7.91 9.70 -10.63
N THR A 144 -7.12 10.42 -11.41
CA THR A 144 -7.55 10.98 -12.68
C THR A 144 -7.51 9.96 -13.82
N GLU A 145 -6.38 9.21 -13.92
CA GLU A 145 -6.14 8.34 -15.07
C GLU A 145 -6.77 6.95 -14.97
N LEU A 146 -7.00 6.47 -13.75
CA LEU A 146 -7.50 5.11 -13.53
C LEU A 146 -8.98 5.07 -13.14
N ALA A 147 -9.58 6.23 -13.04
CA ALA A 147 -11.01 6.33 -12.70
C ALA A 147 -11.91 5.79 -13.80
#